data_5a6598438ed543bc5cb6fdb238b82308
#
_entry.id   5a6598438ed543bc5cb6fdb238b82308
#
_cell.length_a   1.000
_cell.length_b   1.000
_cell.length_c   1.000
_cell.angle_alpha   90.00
_cell.angle_beta   90.00
_cell.angle_gamma   90.00
#
_symmetry.space_group_name_H-M   'P 1'
#
loop_
_entity.id
_entity.type
_entity.pdbx_description
1 polymer ?
#
loop_
_entity_poly.entity_id
_entity_poly.type
_entity_poly.pdbx_seq_one_letter_code
_entity_poly.pdbx_strand_id
1 'polypeptide(L)'
;MMLFLWWTSNYRVRLHFGKNMLPIFIQSNIMNTFEIKYQGDLRTTATHLDSGSVISTDAPKDNHGLGETFSPTDMVCSALASCILTIMAIAVEKNDVDIKGTKATVEKTMGTNPRRIVKIDIDLLFPKEYDSKTKMILERAAHNCPVHHTLSEKVEKNISFTYLSGSYTTC
;
A
#
# COMPACT_ATOMS: atom_id res chain seq x y z
N MET A 1 -40.78 9.00 -9.78
CA MET A 1 -40.53 8.42 -8.45
C MET A 1 -39.91 7.05 -8.67
N MET A 2 -38.58 7.01 -8.84
CA MET A 2 -37.80 5.79 -9.15
C MET A 2 -37.02 5.39 -7.90
N LEU A 3 -37.40 4.22 -7.34
CA LEU A 3 -36.73 3.58 -6.20
C LEU A 3 -35.48 2.84 -6.71
N PHE A 4 -34.30 3.28 -6.28
CA PHE A 4 -33.06 2.52 -6.44
C PHE A 4 -33.01 1.42 -5.37
N LEU A 5 -33.20 0.18 -5.78
CA LEU A 5 -33.00 -1.00 -4.94
C LEU A 5 -31.49 -1.30 -4.87
N TRP A 6 -30.92 -1.11 -3.72
CA TRP A 6 -29.61 -1.65 -3.35
C TRP A 6 -29.71 -3.17 -3.20
N TRP A 7 -29.07 -3.88 -4.08
CA TRP A 7 -28.96 -5.33 -3.99
C TRP A 7 -27.73 -5.71 -3.17
N THR A 8 -27.96 -5.99 -1.89
CA THR A 8 -26.97 -6.67 -1.05
C THR A 8 -27.17 -8.17 -1.20
N SER A 9 -26.24 -8.85 -1.85
CA SER A 9 -26.22 -10.31 -2.00
C SER A 9 -25.85 -10.98 -0.67
N ASN A 10 -26.87 -11.25 0.17
CA ASN A 10 -26.74 -12.12 1.33
C ASN A 10 -27.17 -13.54 0.93
N TYR A 11 -26.22 -14.40 0.62
CA TYR A 11 -26.49 -15.83 0.50
C TYR A 11 -26.76 -16.45 1.89
N ARG A 12 -28.02 -16.75 2.18
CA ARG A 12 -28.44 -17.45 3.39
C ARG A 12 -28.48 -18.95 3.09
N VAL A 13 -27.42 -19.67 3.41
CA VAL A 13 -27.44 -21.14 3.40
C VAL A 13 -28.11 -21.60 4.70
N ARG A 14 -29.32 -22.20 4.57
CA ARG A 14 -30.09 -22.76 5.70
C ARG A 14 -29.78 -24.25 5.79
N LEU A 15 -28.85 -24.63 6.66
CA LEU A 15 -28.66 -26.03 7.04
C LEU A 15 -29.55 -26.35 8.23
N HIS A 16 -30.45 -27.34 8.06
CA HIS A 16 -31.31 -27.84 9.15
C HIS A 16 -30.52 -28.85 9.99
N PHE A 17 -30.07 -28.45 11.16
CA PHE A 17 -29.68 -29.35 12.24
C PHE A 17 -30.21 -28.83 13.57
N GLY A 18 -30.76 -29.73 14.38
CA GLY A 18 -31.45 -29.71 15.67
C GLY A 18 -31.28 -28.47 16.58
N LYS A 19 -32.29 -28.31 17.43
CA LYS A 19 -32.52 -27.26 18.43
C LYS A 19 -31.25 -26.93 19.24
N ASN A 20 -30.71 -25.78 19.00
CA ASN A 20 -29.70 -24.93 19.68
C ASN A 20 -28.61 -24.49 18.73
N MET A 21 -28.94 -23.55 17.83
CA MET A 21 -27.95 -22.97 16.95
C MET A 21 -27.76 -21.47 17.28
N LEU A 22 -26.62 -21.16 17.92
CA LEU A 22 -26.09 -19.83 17.91
C LEU A 22 -25.78 -19.46 16.46
N PRO A 23 -26.09 -18.23 16.00
CA PRO A 23 -25.73 -17.83 14.64
C PRO A 23 -24.21 -17.76 14.55
N ILE A 24 -23.64 -18.70 13.80
CA ILE A 24 -22.25 -18.56 13.35
C ILE A 24 -22.25 -17.40 12.35
N PHE A 25 -21.80 -16.23 12.78
CA PHE A 25 -21.39 -15.17 11.88
C PHE A 25 -20.18 -15.67 11.09
N ILE A 26 -20.41 -16.23 9.92
CA ILE A 26 -19.36 -16.39 8.94
C ILE A 26 -19.01 -14.97 8.51
N GLN A 27 -17.99 -14.40 9.15
CA GLN A 27 -17.35 -13.19 8.66
C GLN A 27 -16.81 -13.57 7.29
N SER A 28 -17.42 -13.05 6.23
CA SER A 28 -16.92 -13.23 4.87
C SER A 28 -15.49 -12.67 4.87
N ASN A 29 -14.50 -13.55 4.92
CA ASN A 29 -13.14 -13.17 4.57
C ASN A 29 -13.22 -12.67 3.13
N ILE A 30 -13.17 -11.36 2.96
CA ILE A 30 -12.94 -10.76 1.64
C ILE A 30 -11.54 -11.23 1.26
N MET A 31 -11.46 -12.31 0.50
CA MET A 31 -10.21 -12.78 -0.06
C MET A 31 -9.91 -11.91 -1.27
N ASN A 32 -9.08 -10.88 -1.06
CA ASN A 32 -8.53 -10.12 -2.18
C ASN A 32 -7.68 -11.08 -3.00
N THR A 33 -8.13 -11.39 -4.21
CA THR A 33 -7.46 -12.33 -5.10
C THR A 33 -6.81 -11.56 -6.26
N PHE A 34 -5.55 -11.89 -6.50
CA PHE A 34 -4.77 -11.36 -7.62
C PHE A 34 -4.38 -12.51 -8.53
N GLU A 35 -4.43 -12.27 -9.82
CA GLU A 35 -3.87 -13.17 -10.81
C GLU A 35 -2.59 -12.57 -11.39
N ILE A 36 -1.51 -13.33 -11.37
CA ILE A 36 -0.23 -12.91 -11.96
C ILE A 36 0.08 -13.82 -13.14
N LYS A 37 0.30 -13.20 -14.32
CA LYS A 37 0.61 -13.90 -15.56
C LYS A 37 2.00 -13.50 -16.05
N TYR A 38 2.83 -14.49 -16.32
CA TYR A 38 4.10 -14.28 -17.01
C TYR A 38 3.85 -14.08 -18.51
N GLN A 39 4.36 -12.98 -19.07
CA GLN A 39 4.10 -12.59 -20.46
C GLN A 39 5.21 -13.01 -21.43
N GLY A 40 6.30 -13.56 -20.94
CA GLY A 40 7.56 -13.72 -21.67
C GLY A 40 8.48 -12.52 -21.46
N ASP A 41 9.69 -12.58 -21.97
CA ASP A 41 10.68 -11.51 -21.96
C ASP A 41 10.92 -10.87 -20.58
N LEU A 42 10.87 -11.68 -19.52
CA LEU A 42 11.04 -11.29 -18.11
C LEU A 42 9.98 -10.29 -17.60
N ARG A 43 8.77 -10.32 -18.21
CA ARG A 43 7.64 -9.45 -17.87
C ARG A 43 6.50 -10.22 -17.25
N THR A 44 5.77 -9.54 -16.35
CA THR A 44 4.53 -10.05 -15.78
C THR A 44 3.43 -8.99 -15.80
N THR A 45 2.18 -9.45 -15.79
CA THR A 45 1.03 -8.61 -15.44
C THR A 45 0.38 -9.17 -14.18
N ALA A 46 -0.09 -8.29 -13.32
CA ALA A 46 -0.89 -8.65 -12.16
C ALA A 46 -2.23 -7.95 -12.25
N THR A 47 -3.31 -8.73 -12.12
CA THR A 47 -4.69 -8.26 -12.19
C THR A 47 -5.35 -8.41 -10.83
N HIS A 48 -5.88 -7.33 -10.29
CA HIS A 48 -6.73 -7.36 -9.11
C HIS A 48 -8.14 -7.77 -9.54
N LEU A 49 -8.58 -8.98 -9.20
CA LEU A 49 -9.79 -9.57 -9.79
C LEU A 49 -11.06 -8.79 -9.45
N ASP A 50 -11.14 -8.20 -8.26
CA ASP A 50 -12.35 -7.48 -7.83
C ASP A 50 -12.52 -6.13 -8.57
N SER A 51 -11.42 -5.39 -8.82
CA SER A 51 -11.48 -4.07 -9.47
C SER A 51 -11.14 -4.09 -10.95
N GLY A 52 -10.57 -5.18 -11.46
CA GLY A 52 -10.03 -5.26 -12.81
C GLY A 52 -8.76 -4.42 -13.06
N SER A 53 -8.20 -3.79 -12.02
CA SER A 53 -6.97 -3.00 -12.14
C SER A 53 -5.80 -3.90 -12.52
N VAL A 54 -4.97 -3.43 -13.45
CA VAL A 54 -3.81 -4.17 -13.96
C VAL A 54 -2.54 -3.36 -13.76
N ILE A 55 -1.50 -4.01 -13.26
CA ILE A 55 -0.13 -3.49 -13.21
C ILE A 55 0.80 -4.41 -13.98
N SER A 56 1.82 -3.83 -14.60
CA SER A 56 2.86 -4.58 -15.31
C SER A 56 4.20 -4.43 -14.60
N THR A 57 5.01 -5.50 -14.63
CA THR A 57 6.39 -5.44 -14.15
C THR A 57 7.36 -5.89 -15.24
N ASP A 58 8.59 -5.38 -15.16
CA ASP A 58 9.69 -5.75 -16.03
C ASP A 58 10.92 -6.05 -15.18
N ALA A 59 11.77 -6.98 -15.59
CA ALA A 59 13.04 -7.15 -14.93
C ALA A 59 13.91 -5.92 -15.15
N PRO A 60 14.68 -5.48 -14.13
CA PRO A 60 15.55 -4.30 -14.27
C PRO A 60 16.73 -4.59 -15.19
N LYS A 61 17.33 -3.53 -15.75
CA LYS A 61 18.47 -3.65 -16.70
C LYS A 61 19.68 -4.39 -16.13
N ASP A 62 19.94 -4.22 -14.83
CA ASP A 62 21.01 -4.93 -14.13
C ASP A 62 20.70 -6.41 -13.85
N ASN A 63 19.53 -6.89 -14.28
CA ASN A 63 19.08 -8.28 -14.16
C ASN A 63 18.42 -8.78 -15.46
N HIS A 64 19.04 -8.51 -16.60
CA HIS A 64 18.68 -8.97 -17.94
C HIS A 64 17.33 -8.47 -18.51
N GLY A 65 16.64 -7.58 -17.83
CA GLY A 65 15.39 -6.98 -18.29
C GLY A 65 15.60 -5.69 -19.09
N LEU A 66 14.51 -5.17 -19.66
CA LEU A 66 14.52 -3.90 -20.38
C LEU A 66 14.41 -2.69 -19.43
N GLY A 67 13.85 -2.89 -18.24
CA GLY A 67 13.65 -1.83 -17.25
C GLY A 67 12.71 -0.73 -17.73
N GLU A 68 11.67 -1.08 -18.48
CA GLU A 68 10.69 -0.14 -19.04
C GLU A 68 9.55 0.20 -18.08
N THR A 69 9.39 -0.57 -17.01
CA THR A 69 8.41 -0.33 -15.96
C THR A 69 8.99 -0.77 -14.61
N PHE A 70 8.18 -0.72 -13.55
CA PHE A 70 8.59 -1.16 -12.22
C PHE A 70 9.07 -2.61 -12.22
N SER A 71 10.21 -2.88 -11.60
CA SER A 71 10.58 -4.26 -11.29
C SER A 71 9.75 -4.81 -10.13
N PRO A 72 9.65 -6.14 -9.96
CA PRO A 72 9.00 -6.72 -8.79
C PRO A 72 9.55 -6.21 -7.45
N THR A 73 10.86 -5.92 -7.38
CA THR A 73 11.48 -5.33 -6.18
C THR A 73 11.15 -3.85 -6.01
N ASP A 74 10.91 -3.08 -7.09
CA ASP A 74 10.38 -1.72 -7.01
C ASP A 74 8.95 -1.73 -6.46
N MET A 75 8.13 -2.72 -6.86
CA MET A 75 6.77 -2.87 -6.34
C MET A 75 6.75 -3.11 -4.83
N VAL A 76 7.69 -3.86 -4.27
CA VAL A 76 7.83 -4.05 -2.82
C VAL A 76 8.10 -2.71 -2.13
N CYS A 77 9.02 -1.92 -2.66
CA CYS A 77 9.36 -0.61 -2.10
C CYS A 77 8.21 0.40 -2.27
N SER A 78 7.53 0.38 -3.41
CA SER A 78 6.35 1.21 -3.67
C SER A 78 5.18 0.85 -2.74
N ALA A 79 4.98 -0.44 -2.45
CA ALA A 79 3.97 -0.90 -1.50
C ALA A 79 4.25 -0.37 -0.09
N LEU A 80 5.52 -0.36 0.34
CA LEU A 80 5.91 0.22 1.63
C LEU A 80 5.57 1.72 1.69
N ALA A 81 6.00 2.50 0.71
CA ALA A 81 5.76 3.94 0.68
C ALA A 81 4.26 4.28 0.59
N SER A 82 3.51 3.56 -0.25
CA SER A 82 2.06 3.73 -0.38
C SER A 82 1.33 3.40 0.93
N CYS A 83 1.73 2.32 1.61
CA CYS A 83 1.17 1.95 2.90
C CYS A 83 1.46 3.02 3.96
N ILE A 84 2.69 3.54 4.02
CA ILE A 84 3.09 4.63 4.93
C ILE A 84 2.18 5.85 4.72
N LEU A 85 2.05 6.33 3.49
CA LEU A 85 1.21 7.49 3.17
C LEU A 85 -0.25 7.27 3.59
N THR A 86 -0.79 6.08 3.31
CA THR A 86 -2.18 5.74 3.66
C THR A 86 -2.39 5.70 5.18
N ILE A 87 -1.49 5.05 5.94
CA ILE A 87 -1.61 4.95 7.40
C ILE A 87 -1.44 6.33 8.06
N MET A 88 -0.54 7.18 7.54
CA MET A 88 -0.42 8.56 8.02
C MET A 88 -1.70 9.35 7.79
N ALA A 89 -2.32 9.25 6.60
CA ALA A 89 -3.58 9.92 6.31
C ALA A 89 -4.70 9.48 7.27
N ILE A 90 -4.85 8.18 7.49
CA ILE A 90 -5.82 7.61 8.44
C ILE A 90 -5.56 8.12 9.87
N ALA A 91 -4.30 8.21 10.29
CA ALA A 91 -3.94 8.60 11.67
C ALA A 91 -4.32 10.05 11.99
N VAL A 92 -4.36 10.93 11.02
CA VAL A 92 -4.67 12.36 11.20
C VAL A 92 -6.09 12.74 10.76
N GLU A 93 -6.84 11.83 10.14
CA GLU A 93 -8.21 12.07 9.63
C GLU A 93 -9.12 12.63 10.73
N LYS A 94 -9.09 12.06 11.93
CA LYS A 94 -9.92 12.49 13.06
C LYS A 94 -9.57 13.88 13.62
N ASN A 95 -8.46 14.44 13.20
CA ASN A 95 -7.97 15.76 13.63
C ASN A 95 -8.22 16.84 12.55
N ASP A 96 -8.99 16.52 11.51
CA ASP A 96 -9.22 17.39 10.34
C ASP A 96 -7.92 17.88 9.66
N VAL A 97 -6.87 17.06 9.72
CA VAL A 97 -5.59 17.34 9.08
C VAL A 97 -5.53 16.63 7.73
N ASP A 98 -5.30 17.41 6.67
CA ASP A 98 -5.09 16.89 5.33
C ASP A 98 -3.59 16.90 4.97
N ILE A 99 -3.10 15.75 4.51
CA ILE A 99 -1.75 15.55 3.99
C ILE A 99 -1.72 15.40 2.46
N LYS A 100 -2.80 15.75 1.78
CA LYS A 100 -2.92 15.71 0.32
C LYS A 100 -1.77 16.47 -0.33
N GLY A 101 -1.15 15.86 -1.34
CA GLY A 101 0.01 16.40 -2.04
C GLY A 101 1.35 16.00 -1.41
N THR A 102 1.36 15.26 -0.30
CA THR A 102 2.60 14.65 0.21
C THR A 102 3.19 13.72 -0.83
N LYS A 103 4.49 13.86 -1.09
CA LYS A 103 5.24 13.01 -2.03
C LYS A 103 6.18 12.09 -1.26
N ALA A 104 6.34 10.87 -1.77
CA ALA A 104 7.35 9.93 -1.30
C ALA A 104 8.33 9.65 -2.44
N THR A 105 9.61 9.91 -2.22
CA THR A 105 10.69 9.45 -3.09
C THR A 105 11.31 8.22 -2.45
N VAL A 106 11.50 7.16 -3.23
CA VAL A 106 11.95 5.88 -2.70
C VAL A 106 13.19 5.42 -3.45
N GLU A 107 14.25 5.13 -2.70
CA GLU A 107 15.45 4.51 -3.20
C GLU A 107 15.63 3.13 -2.58
N LYS A 108 16.06 2.16 -3.39
CA LYS A 108 16.34 0.81 -2.90
C LYS A 108 17.81 0.45 -3.14
N THR A 109 18.40 -0.26 -2.20
CA THR A 109 19.72 -0.87 -2.35
C THR A 109 19.58 -2.39 -2.42
N MET A 110 20.17 -2.99 -3.44
CA MET A 110 20.20 -4.43 -3.63
C MET A 110 21.50 -5.03 -3.10
N GLY A 111 21.39 -6.09 -2.29
CA GLY A 111 22.52 -6.94 -1.93
C GLY A 111 22.76 -8.02 -2.98
N THR A 112 23.96 -8.60 -3.00
CA THR A 112 24.40 -9.54 -4.04
C THR A 112 24.42 -11.00 -3.61
N ASN A 113 24.58 -11.29 -2.34
CA ASN A 113 24.74 -12.68 -1.88
C ASN A 113 23.96 -12.97 -0.59
N PRO A 114 22.71 -13.46 -0.67
CA PRO A 114 21.90 -13.61 -1.88
C PRO A 114 21.41 -12.26 -2.41
N ARG A 115 21.02 -12.20 -3.70
CA ARG A 115 20.38 -11.01 -4.27
C ARG A 115 19.04 -10.75 -3.56
N ARG A 116 18.92 -9.62 -2.86
CA ARG A 116 17.74 -9.20 -2.12
C ARG A 116 17.77 -7.69 -1.87
N ILE A 117 16.64 -7.13 -1.51
CA ILE A 117 16.62 -5.76 -1.00
C ILE A 117 17.31 -5.77 0.37
N VAL A 118 18.33 -4.94 0.55
CA VAL A 118 19.04 -4.77 1.83
C VAL A 118 18.73 -3.46 2.50
N LYS A 119 18.36 -2.42 1.73
CA LYS A 119 17.98 -1.11 2.28
C LYS A 119 16.89 -0.46 1.42
N ILE A 120 16.00 0.27 2.07
CA ILE A 120 14.97 1.12 1.47
C ILE A 120 15.03 2.47 2.18
N ASP A 121 15.35 3.51 1.42
CA ASP A 121 15.31 4.90 1.87
C ASP A 121 14.04 5.54 1.32
N ILE A 122 13.28 6.22 2.17
CA ILE A 122 12.01 6.87 1.82
C ILE A 122 12.06 8.31 2.31
N ASP A 123 12.03 9.27 1.37
CA ASP A 123 11.97 10.69 1.67
C ASP A 123 10.54 11.20 1.46
N LEU A 124 9.92 11.62 2.55
CA LEU A 124 8.57 12.17 2.56
C LEU A 124 8.63 13.70 2.53
N LEU A 125 8.08 14.29 1.48
CA LEU A 125 7.98 15.74 1.31
C LEU A 125 6.52 16.18 1.48
N PHE A 126 6.24 16.85 2.59
CA PHE A 126 4.92 17.40 2.90
C PHE A 126 4.72 18.79 2.27
N PRO A 127 3.53 19.07 1.74
CA PRO A 127 3.26 20.32 1.01
C PRO A 127 3.18 21.55 1.90
N LYS A 128 3.13 21.38 3.21
CA LYS A 128 3.02 22.46 4.19
C LYS A 128 3.63 22.08 5.53
N GLU A 129 3.79 23.07 6.37
CA GLU A 129 4.18 22.92 7.78
C GLU A 129 2.99 22.41 8.62
N TYR A 130 3.26 21.66 9.68
CA TYR A 130 2.29 21.19 10.66
C TYR A 130 2.79 21.48 12.07
N ASP A 131 1.89 21.54 13.03
CA ASP A 131 2.26 21.65 14.43
C ASP A 131 3.00 20.41 14.94
N SER A 132 3.74 20.55 16.04
CA SER A 132 4.58 19.49 16.59
C SER A 132 3.81 18.21 16.97
N LYS A 133 2.54 18.34 17.40
CA LYS A 133 1.69 17.21 17.75
C LYS A 133 1.32 16.42 16.52
N THR A 134 0.92 17.11 15.46
CA THR A 134 0.58 16.50 14.15
C THR A 134 1.79 15.78 13.56
N LYS A 135 2.97 16.42 13.56
CA LYS A 135 4.22 15.77 13.11
C LYS A 135 4.49 14.48 13.86
N MET A 136 4.39 14.48 15.18
CA MET A 136 4.61 13.29 15.99
C MET A 136 3.63 12.17 15.67
N ILE A 137 2.36 12.49 15.36
CA ILE A 137 1.35 11.50 14.94
C ILE A 137 1.73 10.90 13.59
N LEU A 138 2.10 11.73 12.61
CA LEU A 138 2.50 11.31 11.27
C LEU A 138 3.73 10.39 11.31
N GLU A 139 4.78 10.80 12.00
CA GLU A 139 6.03 10.04 12.13
C GLU A 139 5.81 8.69 12.81
N ARG A 140 5.03 8.66 13.91
CA ARG A 140 4.66 7.42 14.58
C ARG A 140 3.85 6.50 13.66
N ALA A 141 2.89 7.05 12.91
CA ALA A 141 2.06 6.29 11.98
C ALA A 141 2.89 5.66 10.86
N ALA A 142 3.85 6.39 10.31
CA ALA A 142 4.75 5.90 9.27
C ALA A 142 5.48 4.61 9.69
N HIS A 143 6.00 4.58 10.92
CA HIS A 143 6.71 3.41 11.47
C HIS A 143 5.78 2.25 11.86
N ASN A 144 4.45 2.47 11.95
CA ASN A 144 3.46 1.44 12.31
C ASN A 144 2.67 0.91 11.11
N CYS A 145 3.14 1.11 9.90
CA CYS A 145 2.47 0.60 8.70
C CYS A 145 2.60 -0.94 8.62
N PRO A 146 1.54 -1.67 8.25
CA PRO A 146 1.56 -3.13 8.15
C PRO A 146 2.67 -3.66 7.25
N VAL A 147 2.93 -3.02 6.10
CA VAL A 147 4.01 -3.45 5.19
C VAL A 147 5.37 -3.30 5.86
N HIS A 148 5.58 -2.22 6.65
CA HIS A 148 6.82 -2.02 7.39
C HIS A 148 7.09 -3.18 8.36
N HIS A 149 6.06 -3.65 9.08
CA HIS A 149 6.17 -4.78 9.99
C HIS A 149 6.29 -6.14 9.28
N THR A 150 5.79 -6.26 8.06
CA THR A 150 5.85 -7.50 7.27
C THR A 150 7.25 -7.73 6.69
N LEU A 151 7.97 -6.65 6.36
CA LEU A 151 9.32 -6.76 5.83
C LEU A 151 10.30 -7.24 6.89
N SER A 152 11.25 -8.09 6.47
CA SER A 152 12.29 -8.62 7.35
C SER A 152 13.05 -7.50 8.08
N GLU A 153 13.39 -7.73 9.34
CA GLU A 153 14.27 -6.84 10.12
C GLU A 153 15.67 -6.69 9.53
N LYS A 154 16.07 -7.65 8.67
CA LYS A 154 17.35 -7.58 7.93
C LYS A 154 17.34 -6.57 6.77
N VAL A 155 16.20 -5.95 6.50
CA VAL A 155 16.07 -4.85 5.54
C VAL A 155 16.11 -3.55 6.35
N GLU A 156 17.13 -2.75 6.13
CA GLU A 156 17.22 -1.40 6.67
C GLU A 156 16.14 -0.53 6.03
N LYS A 157 15.35 0.17 6.84
CA LYS A 157 14.23 1.01 6.40
C LYS A 157 14.39 2.39 7.02
N ASN A 158 14.84 3.35 6.21
CA ASN A 158 15.05 4.74 6.63
C ASN A 158 13.89 5.60 6.10
N ILE A 159 13.27 6.37 6.97
CA ILE A 159 12.17 7.27 6.62
C ILE A 159 12.56 8.67 7.08
N SER A 160 12.67 9.60 6.15
CA SER A 160 12.89 11.01 6.42
C SER A 160 11.61 11.82 6.18
N PHE A 161 11.48 12.93 6.90
CA PHE A 161 10.30 13.80 6.89
C PHE A 161 10.72 15.24 6.64
N THR A 162 10.32 15.80 5.53
CA THR A 162 10.55 17.21 5.18
C THR A 162 9.21 17.94 5.07
N TYR A 163 9.05 19.01 5.81
CA TYR A 163 7.86 19.83 5.82
C TYR A 163 8.19 21.18 5.16
N LEU A 164 7.44 21.56 4.13
CA LEU A 164 7.67 22.83 3.44
C LEU A 164 7.12 23.98 4.28
N SER A 165 7.99 24.92 4.63
CA SER A 165 7.60 26.20 5.24
C SER A 165 7.17 27.17 4.15
N GLY A 166 5.86 27.39 4.01
CA GLY A 166 5.29 28.39 3.10
C GLY A 166 4.14 27.84 2.26
N SER A 167 3.06 28.60 2.17
CA SER A 167 1.94 28.33 1.29
C SER A 167 2.38 28.50 -0.17
N TYR A 168 2.53 27.40 -0.90
CA TYR A 168 2.53 27.49 -2.35
C TYR A 168 1.09 27.76 -2.79
N THR A 169 0.83 29.00 -3.14
CA THR A 169 -0.36 29.35 -3.91
C THR A 169 -0.19 28.69 -5.27
N THR A 170 -0.93 27.65 -5.53
CA THR A 170 -1.05 27.07 -6.88
C THR A 170 -1.80 28.09 -7.73
N CYS A 171 -1.10 28.68 -8.69
CA CYS A 171 -1.72 29.34 -9.84
C CYS A 171 -2.40 28.34 -10.74
#